data_5644fe4f22a0e3c0fe6ea913ec579ac8
#
_entry.id   5644fe4f22a0e3c0fe6ea913ec579ac8
#
_cell.length_a   1.000
_cell.length_b   1.000
_cell.length_c   1.000
_cell.angle_alpha   90.00
_cell.angle_beta   90.00
_cell.angle_gamma   90.00
#
_symmetry.space_group_name_H-M   'P 1'
#
loop_
_entity.id
_entity.type
_entity.pdbx_description
1 polymer ?
#
loop_
_entity_poly.entity_id
_entity_poly.type
_entity_poly.pdbx_seq_one_letter_code
_entity_poly.pdbx_strand_id
1 'polypeptide(L)'
;GEYAVAFSKSWGERKNLQPVHYLNKDSQYAKDFSALFERIFRDDDTPEEYSQDVINRLAYIKPLRGIMQRKFTRSDSSSATIEICKNFHDEREWRYVPAADVLASLNTESIIANPHVIPFANEISKGLEHEKYRKLWLEFSYDDIRYIIVPDIHARIEIIKTITALPDSCFDNQDDIPMQKNILISKILVLAEIRKDW
;
A
#
# COMPACT_ATOMS: atom_id res chain seq x y z
N GLY A 1 5.11 2.77 -9.97
CA GLY A 1 4.65 1.65 -10.79
C GLY A 1 3.89 2.13 -12.01
N GLU A 2 3.84 1.31 -13.03
CA GLU A 2 3.15 1.62 -14.29
C GLU A 2 1.72 1.08 -14.30
N TYR A 3 1.38 0.22 -13.33
CA TYR A 3 0.05 -0.37 -13.14
C TYR A 3 -0.53 0.09 -11.82
N ALA A 4 -1.84 0.36 -11.80
CA ALA A 4 -2.57 0.66 -10.58
C ALA A 4 -4.02 0.19 -10.66
N VAL A 5 -4.58 -0.19 -9.51
CA VAL A 5 -6.02 -0.40 -9.34
C VAL A 5 -6.54 0.74 -8.47
N ALA A 6 -7.57 1.42 -8.93
CA ALA A 6 -8.17 2.56 -8.24
C ALA A 6 -9.51 2.16 -7.62
N PHE A 7 -9.69 2.59 -6.39
CA PHE A 7 -10.92 2.44 -5.61
C PHE A 7 -11.51 3.81 -5.29
N SER A 8 -12.77 3.87 -4.86
CA SER A 8 -13.34 5.11 -4.34
C SER A 8 -12.80 5.41 -2.93
N LYS A 9 -12.75 6.69 -2.55
CA LYS A 9 -12.38 7.07 -1.18
C LYS A 9 -13.34 6.48 -0.15
N SER A 10 -14.63 6.47 -0.45
CA SER A 10 -15.65 5.88 0.42
C SER A 10 -15.46 4.37 0.61
N TRP A 11 -14.92 3.65 -0.38
CA TRP A 11 -14.50 2.27 -0.20
C TRP A 11 -13.35 2.16 0.80
N GLY A 12 -12.31 3.00 0.64
CA GLY A 12 -11.19 3.05 1.56
C GLY A 12 -11.62 3.30 3.01
N GLU A 13 -12.53 4.25 3.21
CA GLU A 13 -13.11 4.56 4.53
C GLU A 13 -13.84 3.35 5.13
N ARG A 14 -14.69 2.66 4.35
CA ARG A 14 -15.38 1.44 4.80
C ARG A 14 -14.44 0.29 5.13
N LYS A 15 -13.28 0.23 4.47
CA LYS A 15 -12.23 -0.77 4.70
C LYS A 15 -11.21 -0.33 5.76
N ASN A 16 -11.50 0.72 6.53
CA ASN A 16 -10.64 1.26 7.58
C ASN A 16 -9.25 1.72 7.10
N LEU A 17 -9.14 2.15 5.83
CA LEU A 17 -7.93 2.83 5.40
C LEU A 17 -7.87 4.22 6.06
N GLN A 18 -6.70 4.59 6.53
CA GLN A 18 -6.44 5.86 7.18
C GLN A 18 -5.47 6.71 6.36
N PRO A 19 -5.74 7.99 6.11
CA PRO A 19 -4.75 8.91 5.56
C PRO A 19 -3.49 8.96 6.42
N VAL A 20 -2.33 9.00 5.77
CA VAL A 20 -1.04 9.11 6.44
C VAL A 20 -0.84 10.52 6.98
N HIS A 21 -0.32 10.63 8.20
CA HIS A 21 0.07 11.89 8.83
C HIS A 21 1.49 12.25 8.40
N TYR A 22 1.63 13.34 7.64
CA TYR A 22 2.95 13.82 7.21
C TYR A 22 3.54 14.78 8.23
N LEU A 23 4.64 14.37 8.85
CA LEU A 23 5.32 15.17 9.88
C LEU A 23 6.42 16.05 9.28
N ASN A 24 6.30 17.35 9.50
CA ASN A 24 7.46 18.26 9.36
C ASN A 24 8.40 18.03 10.54
N LYS A 25 9.59 17.49 10.29
CA LYS A 25 10.60 17.15 11.31
C LYS A 25 10.99 18.33 12.21
N ASP A 26 10.87 19.56 11.70
CA ASP A 26 11.25 20.78 12.40
C ASP A 26 10.08 21.40 13.19
N SER A 27 8.87 20.84 13.11
CA SER A 27 7.70 21.31 13.82
C SER A 27 7.75 20.96 15.31
N GLN A 28 7.07 21.76 16.13
CA GLN A 28 6.90 21.44 17.55
C GLN A 28 6.19 20.10 17.73
N TYR A 29 5.17 19.83 16.92
CA TYR A 29 4.44 18.56 16.96
C TYR A 29 5.35 17.33 16.75
N ALA A 30 6.29 17.40 15.78
CA ALA A 30 7.23 16.30 15.56
C ALA A 30 8.19 16.11 16.73
N LYS A 31 8.64 17.21 17.36
CA LYS A 31 9.51 17.18 18.57
C LYS A 31 8.77 16.56 19.75
N ASP A 32 7.54 16.99 20.01
CA ASP A 32 6.71 16.48 21.09
C ASP A 32 6.38 15.00 20.88
N PHE A 33 6.10 14.60 19.65
CA PHE A 33 5.88 13.20 19.30
C PHE A 33 7.12 12.34 19.53
N SER A 34 8.30 12.82 19.12
CA SER A 34 9.58 12.13 19.36
C SER A 34 9.88 12.00 20.85
N ALA A 35 9.66 13.07 21.63
CA ALA A 35 9.85 13.03 23.06
C ALA A 35 8.90 12.06 23.77
N LEU A 36 7.63 11.99 23.34
CA LEU A 36 6.68 11.02 23.84
C LEU A 36 7.12 9.59 23.53
N PHE A 37 7.55 9.35 22.29
CA PHE A 37 8.04 8.06 21.83
C PHE A 37 9.27 7.61 22.67
N GLU A 38 10.27 8.48 22.79
CA GLU A 38 11.46 8.19 23.60
C GLU A 38 11.12 7.88 25.06
N ARG A 39 10.19 8.62 25.66
CA ARG A 39 9.78 8.38 27.05
C ARG A 39 9.16 6.99 27.21
N ILE A 40 8.25 6.60 26.32
CA ILE A 40 7.57 5.31 26.37
C ILE A 40 8.55 4.14 26.22
N PHE A 41 9.56 4.27 25.37
CA PHE A 41 10.54 3.19 25.12
C PHE A 41 11.76 3.20 26.06
N ARG A 42 11.94 4.25 26.86
CA ARG A 42 13.02 4.29 27.87
C ARG A 42 12.55 3.96 29.29
N ASP A 43 11.25 4.00 29.51
CA ASP A 43 10.65 3.74 30.81
C ASP A 43 10.27 2.27 30.90
N ASP A 44 11.05 1.50 31.66
CA ASP A 44 10.84 0.06 31.86
C ASP A 44 9.49 -0.25 32.57
N ASP A 45 8.90 0.74 33.25
CA ASP A 45 7.59 0.62 33.90
C ASP A 45 6.40 0.90 32.96
N THR A 46 6.67 1.29 31.70
CA THR A 46 5.59 1.54 30.73
C THR A 46 4.91 0.21 30.35
N PRO A 47 3.57 0.07 30.55
CA PRO A 47 2.86 -1.14 30.15
C PRO A 47 3.03 -1.42 28.65
N GLU A 48 3.23 -2.70 28.31
CA GLU A 48 3.47 -3.16 26.94
C GLU A 48 2.37 -2.72 25.96
N GLU A 49 1.10 -2.67 26.41
CA GLU A 49 -0.04 -2.20 25.62
C GLU A 49 0.14 -0.77 25.13
N TYR A 50 0.68 0.15 25.95
CA TYR A 50 0.95 1.55 25.52
C TYR A 50 2.08 1.64 24.52
N SER A 51 3.12 0.82 24.70
CA SER A 51 4.23 0.73 23.76
C SER A 51 3.74 0.24 22.40
N GLN A 52 2.89 -0.80 22.39
CA GLN A 52 2.30 -1.33 21.17
C GLN A 52 1.37 -0.32 20.49
N ASP A 53 0.57 0.42 21.23
CA ASP A 53 -0.30 1.48 20.70
C ASP A 53 0.49 2.57 19.98
N VAL A 54 1.64 2.97 20.54
CA VAL A 54 2.52 3.96 19.89
C VAL A 54 3.16 3.40 18.64
N ILE A 55 3.62 2.15 18.67
CA ILE A 55 4.18 1.45 17.49
C ILE A 55 3.12 1.40 16.38
N ASN A 56 1.89 1.01 16.69
CA ASN A 56 0.82 0.93 15.70
C ASN A 56 0.53 2.30 15.03
N ARG A 57 0.63 3.39 15.79
CA ARG A 57 0.47 4.75 15.24
C ARG A 57 1.60 5.14 14.29
N LEU A 58 2.83 4.64 14.50
CA LEU A 58 3.94 4.89 13.57
C LEU A 58 3.65 4.38 12.15
N ALA A 59 2.82 3.34 12.02
CA ALA A 59 2.40 2.83 10.71
C ALA A 59 1.71 3.90 9.86
N TYR A 60 1.08 4.90 10.48
CA TYR A 60 0.37 6.00 9.80
C TYR A 60 1.18 7.30 9.71
N ILE A 61 2.44 7.27 10.11
CA ILE A 61 3.31 8.44 10.10
C ILE A 61 4.34 8.34 8.97
N LYS A 62 4.59 9.46 8.31
CA LYS A 62 5.60 9.60 7.27
C LYS A 62 6.25 10.99 7.36
N PRO A 63 7.54 11.13 7.08
CA PRO A 63 8.14 12.46 7.01
C PRO A 63 7.50 13.28 5.89
N LEU A 64 7.30 14.58 6.11
CA LEU A 64 6.77 15.49 5.10
C LEU A 64 7.68 15.53 3.87
N ARG A 65 9.00 15.53 4.09
CA ARG A 65 10.04 15.53 3.07
C ARG A 65 11.14 14.56 3.44
N GLY A 66 11.78 13.97 2.44
CA GLY A 66 12.90 13.08 2.67
C GLY A 66 13.62 12.70 1.37
N ILE A 67 14.67 11.93 1.53
CA ILE A 67 15.45 11.41 0.41
C ILE A 67 14.88 10.04 0.05
N MET A 68 14.55 9.87 -1.22
CA MET A 68 14.13 8.59 -1.78
C MET A 68 15.20 8.10 -2.76
N GLN A 69 15.62 6.86 -2.60
CA GLN A 69 16.49 6.19 -3.57
C GLN A 69 15.65 5.59 -4.70
N ARG A 70 15.98 5.94 -5.93
CA ARG A 70 15.36 5.37 -7.13
C ARG A 70 16.38 4.61 -7.95
N LYS A 71 16.14 3.32 -8.15
CA LYS A 71 16.92 2.49 -9.08
C LYS A 71 16.37 2.69 -10.49
N PHE A 72 17.24 2.80 -11.45
CA PHE A 72 16.90 2.81 -12.87
C PHE A 72 17.93 2.00 -13.65
N THR A 73 17.48 1.39 -14.74
CA THR A 73 18.34 0.65 -15.65
C THR A 73 18.80 1.60 -16.75
N ARG A 74 20.09 1.69 -16.97
CA ARG A 74 20.69 2.46 -18.08
C ARG A 74 20.53 1.70 -19.40
N SER A 75 20.77 2.39 -20.51
CA SER A 75 20.73 1.79 -21.87
C SER A 75 21.73 0.65 -22.06
N ASP A 76 22.79 0.62 -21.29
CA ASP A 76 23.82 -0.46 -21.28
C ASP A 76 23.44 -1.63 -20.34
N SER A 77 22.20 -1.70 -19.88
CA SER A 77 21.70 -2.69 -18.91
C SER A 77 22.31 -2.62 -17.50
N SER A 78 23.18 -1.64 -17.22
CA SER A 78 23.64 -1.39 -15.86
C SER A 78 22.55 -0.71 -15.02
N SER A 79 22.54 -0.99 -13.71
CA SER A 79 21.64 -0.30 -12.78
C SER A 79 22.38 0.84 -12.07
N ALA A 80 21.69 1.96 -11.92
CA ALA A 80 22.17 3.08 -11.11
C ALA A 80 21.10 3.45 -10.08
N THR A 81 21.56 3.96 -8.94
CA THR A 81 20.70 4.50 -7.90
C THR A 81 20.92 6.02 -7.82
N ILE A 82 19.84 6.77 -7.87
CA ILE A 82 19.88 8.23 -7.63
C ILE A 82 19.09 8.53 -6.36
N GLU A 83 19.53 9.55 -5.64
CA GLU A 83 18.81 10.12 -4.51
C GLU A 83 18.00 11.32 -5.00
N ILE A 84 16.72 11.29 -4.68
CA ILE A 84 15.77 12.35 -5.04
C ILE A 84 15.17 12.89 -3.74
N CYS A 85 15.30 14.21 -3.53
CA CYS A 85 14.53 14.87 -2.47
C CYS A 85 13.07 14.90 -2.88
N LYS A 86 12.21 14.29 -2.07
CA LYS A 86 10.78 14.16 -2.34
C LYS A 86 9.94 14.80 -1.25
N ASN A 87 8.90 15.52 -1.67
CA ASN A 87 7.81 15.91 -0.79
C ASN A 87 6.79 14.76 -0.73
N PHE A 88 6.84 13.98 0.35
CA PHE A 88 5.97 12.81 0.50
C PHE A 88 4.49 13.16 0.66
N HIS A 89 4.17 14.37 1.12
CA HIS A 89 2.79 14.84 1.21
C HIS A 89 2.05 14.82 -0.15
N ASP A 90 2.77 14.95 -1.26
CA ASP A 90 2.17 14.93 -2.59
C ASP A 90 1.64 13.54 -2.96
N GLU A 91 2.03 12.48 -2.25
CA GLU A 91 1.52 11.12 -2.45
C GLU A 91 0.08 10.96 -1.97
N ARG A 92 -0.38 11.76 -1.00
CA ARG A 92 -1.71 11.67 -0.39
C ARG A 92 -2.05 10.22 -0.03
N GLU A 93 -1.09 9.54 0.57
CA GLU A 93 -1.12 8.10 0.84
C GLU A 93 -2.18 7.76 1.89
N TRP A 94 -2.89 6.67 1.64
CA TRP A 94 -3.75 6.01 2.61
C TRP A 94 -3.19 4.63 2.91
N ARG A 95 -3.27 4.20 4.15
CA ARG A 95 -2.78 2.90 4.59
C ARG A 95 -3.88 2.08 5.24
N TYR A 96 -3.87 0.80 4.92
CA TYR A 96 -4.54 -0.23 5.69
C TYR A 96 -3.52 -0.82 6.65
N VAL A 97 -3.85 -0.86 7.94
CA VAL A 97 -3.07 -1.57 8.96
C VAL A 97 -4.04 -2.52 9.65
N PRO A 98 -3.78 -3.83 9.63
CA PRO A 98 -4.61 -4.79 10.32
C PRO A 98 -4.71 -4.48 11.82
N ALA A 99 -5.82 -4.86 12.44
CA ALA A 99 -6.03 -4.65 13.87
C ALA A 99 -4.99 -5.42 14.71
N ALA A 100 -4.63 -4.86 15.86
CA ALA A 100 -3.54 -5.39 16.69
C ALA A 100 -3.83 -6.81 17.19
N ASP A 101 -5.07 -7.12 17.52
CA ASP A 101 -5.51 -8.47 17.94
C ASP A 101 -5.36 -9.51 16.81
N VAL A 102 -5.60 -9.11 15.56
CA VAL A 102 -5.38 -9.97 14.39
C VAL A 102 -3.89 -10.24 14.19
N LEU A 103 -3.05 -9.20 14.30
CA LEU A 103 -1.60 -9.33 14.22
C LEU A 103 -1.06 -10.26 15.31
N ALA A 104 -1.48 -10.05 16.55
CA ALA A 104 -1.09 -10.88 17.69
C ALA A 104 -1.53 -12.35 17.51
N SER A 105 -2.73 -12.59 16.99
CA SER A 105 -3.23 -13.95 16.73
C SER A 105 -2.41 -14.74 15.72
N LEU A 106 -1.66 -14.04 14.86
CA LEU A 106 -0.79 -14.61 13.83
C LEU A 106 0.69 -14.53 14.20
N ASN A 107 1.00 -14.06 15.40
CA ASN A 107 2.36 -13.82 15.89
C ASN A 107 3.19 -12.98 14.89
N THR A 108 2.60 -11.86 14.46
CA THR A 108 3.22 -10.91 13.52
C THR A 108 3.05 -9.48 14.02
N GLU A 109 3.83 -8.56 13.47
CA GLU A 109 3.88 -7.15 13.87
C GLU A 109 3.48 -6.24 12.72
N SER A 110 2.91 -5.07 13.02
CA SER A 110 2.53 -4.04 12.04
C SER A 110 3.73 -3.29 11.45
N ILE A 111 4.84 -3.27 12.16
CA ILE A 111 6.07 -2.58 11.77
C ILE A 111 7.27 -3.47 12.03
N ILE A 112 8.17 -3.52 11.05
CA ILE A 112 9.48 -4.14 11.19
C ILE A 112 10.44 -3.05 11.65
N ALA A 113 10.69 -2.99 12.95
CA ALA A 113 11.62 -2.01 13.54
C ALA A 113 13.09 -2.45 13.47
N ASN A 114 13.36 -3.73 13.19
CA ASN A 114 14.71 -4.26 13.17
C ASN A 114 15.42 -3.95 11.83
N PRO A 115 16.48 -3.12 11.81
CA PRO A 115 17.21 -2.76 10.60
C PRO A 115 17.79 -3.98 9.84
N HIS A 116 18.10 -5.06 10.55
CA HIS A 116 18.63 -6.29 9.93
C HIS A 116 17.59 -7.05 9.11
N VAL A 117 16.31 -6.82 9.34
CA VAL A 117 15.18 -7.46 8.63
C VAL A 117 14.76 -6.66 7.41
N ILE A 118 15.02 -5.35 7.37
CA ILE A 118 14.63 -4.46 6.25
C ILE A 118 15.13 -4.97 4.89
N PRO A 119 16.38 -5.48 4.72
CA PRO A 119 16.84 -6.03 3.45
C PRO A 119 16.00 -7.19 2.92
N PHE A 120 15.30 -7.92 3.80
CA PHE A 120 14.45 -9.07 3.48
C PHE A 120 12.96 -8.72 3.37
N ALA A 121 12.62 -7.44 3.30
CA ALA A 121 11.22 -6.99 3.25
C ALA A 121 10.42 -7.60 2.09
N ASN A 122 11.06 -7.86 0.95
CA ASN A 122 10.41 -8.50 -0.19
C ASN A 122 10.08 -9.98 0.06
N GLU A 123 10.97 -10.72 0.73
CA GLU A 123 10.75 -12.11 1.11
C GLU A 123 9.66 -12.23 2.17
N ILE A 124 9.66 -11.31 3.13
CA ILE A 124 8.60 -11.21 4.15
C ILE A 124 7.26 -10.91 3.48
N SER A 125 7.23 -9.94 2.56
CA SER A 125 6.01 -9.59 1.81
C SER A 125 5.45 -10.79 1.04
N LYS A 126 6.31 -11.55 0.35
CA LYS A 126 5.91 -12.81 -0.31
C LYS A 126 5.40 -13.86 0.68
N GLY A 127 6.02 -13.93 1.86
CA GLY A 127 5.56 -14.83 2.92
C GLY A 127 4.13 -14.53 3.37
N LEU A 128 3.73 -13.24 3.36
CA LEU A 128 2.37 -12.81 3.70
C LEU A 128 1.32 -13.19 2.65
N GLU A 129 1.72 -13.60 1.44
CA GLU A 129 0.81 -14.15 0.42
C GLU A 129 0.29 -15.56 0.78
N HIS A 130 0.85 -16.20 1.79
CA HIS A 130 0.41 -17.53 2.22
C HIS A 130 -0.97 -17.45 2.89
N GLU A 131 -1.86 -18.41 2.57
CA GLU A 131 -3.26 -18.45 3.02
C GLU A 131 -3.46 -18.31 4.54
N LYS A 132 -2.49 -18.77 5.35
CA LYS A 132 -2.54 -18.59 6.81
C LYS A 132 -2.61 -17.13 7.25
N TYR A 133 -2.15 -16.20 6.39
CA TYR A 133 -2.17 -14.75 6.62
C TYR A 133 -3.36 -14.03 5.97
N ARG A 134 -4.33 -14.77 5.42
CA ARG A 134 -5.50 -14.19 4.74
C ARG A 134 -6.23 -13.14 5.58
N LYS A 135 -6.27 -13.31 6.89
CA LYS A 135 -6.87 -12.33 7.82
C LYS A 135 -6.21 -10.94 7.78
N LEU A 136 -4.96 -10.85 7.27
CA LEU A 136 -4.24 -9.60 7.11
C LEU A 136 -4.49 -8.94 5.75
N TRP A 137 -5.14 -9.64 4.82
CA TRP A 137 -5.33 -9.13 3.47
C TRP A 137 -6.44 -8.09 3.42
N LEU A 138 -6.23 -7.08 2.60
CA LEU A 138 -7.26 -6.12 2.24
C LEU A 138 -8.09 -6.71 1.10
N GLU A 139 -9.17 -7.40 1.43
CA GLU A 139 -10.04 -8.01 0.45
C GLU A 139 -10.97 -6.98 -0.21
N PHE A 140 -11.16 -7.14 -1.51
CA PHE A 140 -12.09 -6.35 -2.32
C PHE A 140 -12.76 -7.24 -3.37
N SER A 141 -13.95 -6.84 -3.81
CA SER A 141 -14.65 -7.45 -4.95
C SER A 141 -14.31 -6.71 -6.25
N TYR A 142 -14.60 -7.32 -7.39
CA TYR A 142 -14.42 -6.65 -8.68
C TYR A 142 -15.32 -5.42 -8.85
N ASP A 143 -16.46 -5.37 -8.16
CA ASP A 143 -17.36 -4.22 -8.14
C ASP A 143 -16.75 -3.01 -7.45
N ASP A 144 -15.89 -3.22 -6.45
CA ASP A 144 -15.19 -2.16 -5.74
C ASP A 144 -14.17 -1.43 -6.62
N ILE A 145 -13.69 -2.08 -7.68
CA ILE A 145 -12.71 -1.49 -8.62
C ILE A 145 -13.38 -0.37 -9.42
N ARG A 146 -12.82 0.84 -9.30
CA ARG A 146 -13.26 2.00 -10.08
C ARG A 146 -12.56 2.10 -11.43
N TYR A 147 -11.23 1.94 -11.43
CA TYR A 147 -10.39 1.96 -12.63
C TYR A 147 -9.23 0.98 -12.50
N ILE A 148 -8.79 0.45 -13.65
CA ILE A 148 -7.54 -0.29 -13.82
C ILE A 148 -6.66 0.57 -14.72
N ILE A 149 -5.56 1.07 -14.19
CA ILE A 149 -4.64 1.96 -14.93
C ILE A 149 -3.47 1.12 -15.44
N VAL A 150 -3.22 1.20 -16.73
CA VAL A 150 -2.14 0.49 -17.42
C VAL A 150 -1.24 1.47 -18.18
N PRO A 151 0.05 1.15 -18.40
CA PRO A 151 0.98 2.10 -19.02
C PRO A 151 0.64 2.42 -20.48
N ASP A 152 0.30 1.41 -21.27
CA ASP A 152 0.12 1.49 -22.72
C ASP A 152 -0.95 0.52 -23.25
N ILE A 153 -1.15 0.55 -24.57
CA ILE A 153 -2.15 -0.27 -25.26
C ILE A 153 -1.82 -1.78 -25.21
N HIS A 154 -0.54 -2.16 -25.19
CA HIS A 154 -0.15 -3.56 -25.11
C HIS A 154 -0.51 -4.13 -23.74
N ALA A 155 -0.23 -3.40 -22.68
CA ALA A 155 -0.64 -3.75 -21.32
C ALA A 155 -2.17 -3.84 -21.18
N ARG A 156 -2.92 -2.94 -21.86
CA ARG A 156 -4.40 -3.03 -21.91
C ARG A 156 -4.86 -4.36 -22.50
N ILE A 157 -4.26 -4.78 -23.63
CA ILE A 157 -4.62 -6.05 -24.28
C ILE A 157 -4.34 -7.22 -23.34
N GLU A 158 -3.21 -7.24 -22.64
CA GLU A 158 -2.86 -8.31 -21.69
C GLU A 158 -3.83 -8.36 -20.50
N ILE A 159 -4.23 -7.21 -19.96
CA ILE A 159 -5.22 -7.16 -18.88
C ILE A 159 -6.60 -7.63 -19.37
N ILE A 160 -7.01 -7.28 -20.60
CA ILE A 160 -8.26 -7.78 -21.19
C ILE A 160 -8.24 -9.31 -21.28
N LYS A 161 -7.15 -9.90 -21.79
CA LYS A 161 -6.98 -11.36 -21.84
C LYS A 161 -7.07 -11.98 -20.44
N THR A 162 -6.40 -11.37 -19.46
CA THR A 162 -6.42 -11.82 -18.07
C THR A 162 -7.85 -11.81 -17.51
N ILE A 163 -8.60 -10.70 -17.67
CA ILE A 163 -9.98 -10.59 -17.18
C ILE A 163 -10.87 -11.63 -17.87
N THR A 164 -10.72 -11.81 -19.19
CA THR A 164 -11.51 -12.79 -19.94
C THR A 164 -11.27 -14.22 -19.44
N ALA A 165 -10.02 -14.53 -19.06
CA ALA A 165 -9.62 -15.85 -18.58
C ALA A 165 -9.93 -16.08 -17.08
N LEU A 166 -10.39 -15.06 -16.32
CA LEU A 166 -10.72 -15.25 -14.91
C LEU A 166 -11.77 -16.34 -14.73
N PRO A 167 -11.59 -17.25 -13.75
CA PRO A 167 -12.60 -18.22 -13.39
C PRO A 167 -13.92 -17.56 -12.97
N ASP A 168 -15.03 -18.19 -13.29
CA ASP A 168 -16.34 -17.66 -12.93
C ASP A 168 -16.54 -17.53 -11.42
N SER A 169 -15.90 -18.42 -10.66
CA SER A 169 -15.88 -18.37 -9.17
C SER A 169 -15.27 -17.09 -8.58
N CYS A 170 -14.58 -16.28 -9.38
CA CYS A 170 -14.03 -14.99 -8.95
C CYS A 170 -15.09 -13.88 -8.87
N PHE A 171 -16.31 -14.12 -9.33
CA PHE A 171 -17.39 -13.13 -9.37
C PHE A 171 -18.49 -13.47 -8.37
N ASP A 172 -18.93 -12.47 -7.61
CA ASP A 172 -19.92 -12.68 -6.54
C ASP A 172 -21.31 -13.04 -7.07
N ASN A 173 -21.70 -12.44 -8.21
CA ASN A 173 -22.95 -12.76 -8.86
C ASN A 173 -22.72 -13.67 -10.07
N GLN A 174 -23.28 -14.88 -10.04
CA GLN A 174 -23.12 -15.89 -11.09
C GLN A 174 -24.11 -15.74 -12.26
N ASP A 175 -25.09 -14.80 -12.17
CA ASP A 175 -26.18 -14.71 -13.12
C ASP A 175 -25.76 -14.10 -14.47
N ASP A 176 -24.75 -13.22 -14.49
CA ASP A 176 -24.27 -12.58 -15.73
C ASP A 176 -22.76 -12.29 -15.70
N ILE A 177 -21.98 -13.35 -15.64
CA ILE A 177 -20.50 -13.25 -15.62
C ILE A 177 -19.92 -12.57 -16.87
N PRO A 178 -20.40 -12.85 -18.11
CA PRO A 178 -19.91 -12.13 -19.27
C PRO A 178 -20.08 -10.62 -19.17
N MET A 179 -21.21 -10.14 -18.65
CA MET A 179 -21.44 -8.71 -18.45
C MET A 179 -20.52 -8.14 -17.38
N GLN A 180 -20.30 -8.84 -16.26
CA GLN A 180 -19.37 -8.39 -15.21
C GLN A 180 -17.93 -8.29 -15.73
N LYS A 181 -17.46 -9.25 -16.52
CA LYS A 181 -16.16 -9.18 -17.20
C LYS A 181 -16.09 -7.96 -18.14
N ASN A 182 -17.14 -7.69 -18.91
CA ASN A 182 -17.20 -6.52 -19.81
C ASN A 182 -17.19 -5.21 -19.02
N ILE A 183 -17.92 -5.11 -17.92
CA ILE A 183 -17.90 -3.95 -17.02
C ILE A 183 -16.48 -3.73 -16.50
N LEU A 184 -15.79 -4.79 -16.05
CA LEU A 184 -14.42 -4.69 -15.54
C LEU A 184 -13.44 -4.24 -16.64
N ILE A 185 -13.57 -4.76 -17.87
CA ILE A 185 -12.80 -4.35 -19.04
C ILE A 185 -13.03 -2.86 -19.35
N SER A 186 -14.27 -2.37 -19.24
CA SER A 186 -14.59 -0.96 -19.49
C SER A 186 -13.94 0.01 -18.51
N LYS A 187 -13.49 -0.47 -17.35
CA LYS A 187 -12.79 0.33 -16.33
C LYS A 187 -11.28 0.52 -16.62
N ILE A 188 -10.74 -0.05 -17.71
CA ILE A 188 -9.31 0.03 -18.04
C ILE A 188 -9.00 1.39 -18.66
N LEU A 189 -8.04 2.09 -18.07
CA LEU A 189 -7.51 3.38 -18.52
C LEU A 189 -6.05 3.24 -18.95
N VAL A 190 -5.70 3.76 -20.11
CA VAL A 190 -4.32 3.78 -20.64
C VAL A 190 -3.63 5.08 -20.27
N LEU A 191 -2.61 5.00 -19.41
CA LEU A 191 -1.91 6.18 -18.88
C LEU A 191 -1.27 7.02 -19.99
N ALA A 192 -0.72 6.38 -21.03
CA ALA A 192 -0.12 7.07 -22.16
C ALA A 192 -1.14 7.89 -22.96
N GLU A 193 -2.41 7.47 -23.02
CA GLU A 193 -3.50 8.21 -23.65
C GLU A 193 -3.92 9.40 -22.80
N ILE A 194 -4.17 9.16 -21.49
CA ILE A 194 -4.54 10.22 -20.54
C ILE A 194 -3.51 11.36 -20.56
N ARG A 195 -2.20 11.03 -20.60
CA ARG A 195 -1.13 12.05 -20.60
C ARG A 195 -1.03 12.88 -21.88
N LYS A 196 -1.63 12.44 -22.98
CA LYS A 196 -1.67 13.21 -24.24
C LYS A 196 -2.78 14.26 -24.24
N ASP A 197 -3.82 14.02 -23.42
CA ASP A 197 -5.02 14.85 -23.39
C ASP A 197 -4.95 15.94 -22.29
N TRP A 198 -3.89 15.92 -21.45
CA TRP A 198 -3.63 16.84 -20.33
C TRP A 198 -2.19 17.38 -20.38
#